data_eac0182d58b66d98455d8616ebb77800
#
_entry.id   eac0182d58b66d98455d8616ebb77800
#
_cell.length_a   1.000
_cell.length_b   1.000
_cell.length_c   1.000
_cell.angle_alpha   90.00
_cell.angle_beta   90.00
_cell.angle_gamma   90.00
#
_symmetry.space_group_name_H-M   'P 1'
#
loop_
_entity.id
_entity.type
_entity.pdbx_description
1 polymer ?
#
loop_
_entity_poly.entity_id
_entity_poly.type
_entity_poly.pdbx_seq_one_letter_code
_entity_poly.pdbx_strand_id
1 'polypeptide(L)'
;MKHIFSHSFATRLSIYVFSFTLIVFATIMALFYNYNHEKVTSYAIERTHGLLSNIATEISSQLMSVETTINQSTWVLERNINLPLHLIIESVVKNNPLIVKSGIAFTPNYYKEKGKYFMPYASLNNKTNHVTYQVLGSQNYDYPCMDWYLIPKMQKQAYWSEPYYDDGGGNIIMSTYSKP
;
A
#
# COMPACT_ATOMS: atom_id res chain seq x y z
N MET A 1 71.66 19.32 31.83
CA MET A 1 72.09 19.67 30.46
C MET A 1 70.87 19.89 29.61
N LYS A 2 70.49 21.17 29.38
CA LYS A 2 69.40 21.52 28.44
C LYS A 2 70.03 21.67 27.06
N HIS A 3 69.88 20.66 26.18
CA HIS A 3 70.18 20.82 24.75
C HIS A 3 69.04 21.66 24.14
N ILE A 4 69.33 22.96 24.03
CA ILE A 4 68.56 23.88 23.21
C ILE A 4 68.96 23.57 21.77
N PHE A 5 68.17 22.81 21.04
CA PHE A 5 68.29 22.66 19.60
C PHE A 5 68.15 24.04 18.96
N SER A 6 69.28 24.69 18.62
CA SER A 6 69.26 25.88 17.79
C SER A 6 68.95 25.46 16.36
N HIS A 7 67.67 25.44 15.99
CA HIS A 7 67.27 25.17 14.64
C HIS A 7 67.82 26.25 13.69
N SER A 8 68.44 25.86 12.63
CA SER A 8 68.85 26.75 11.54
C SER A 8 67.72 27.61 11.08
N PHE A 9 68.01 28.85 10.64
CA PHE A 9 66.99 29.75 10.08
C PHE A 9 66.10 29.06 9.01
N ALA A 10 66.72 28.26 8.15
CA ALA A 10 65.99 27.47 7.15
C ALA A 10 64.97 26.51 7.77
N THR A 11 65.33 25.82 8.89
CA THR A 11 64.41 24.88 9.58
C THR A 11 63.24 25.62 10.20
N ARG A 12 63.45 26.79 10.79
CA ARG A 12 62.34 27.62 11.36
C ARG A 12 61.40 28.11 10.27
N LEU A 13 61.95 28.59 9.16
CA LEU A 13 61.16 29.05 8.02
C LEU A 13 60.30 27.89 7.43
N SER A 14 60.91 26.71 7.28
CA SER A 14 60.24 25.50 6.77
C SER A 14 59.08 25.09 7.68
N ILE A 15 59.26 25.16 9.02
CA ILE A 15 58.19 24.86 9.98
C ILE A 15 57.04 25.84 9.86
N TYR A 16 57.32 27.15 9.74
CA TYR A 16 56.25 28.14 9.58
C TYR A 16 55.46 27.96 8.29
N VAL A 17 56.14 27.72 7.17
CA VAL A 17 55.50 27.45 5.87
C VAL A 17 54.63 26.18 5.94
N PHE A 18 55.18 25.13 6.52
CA PHE A 18 54.46 23.87 6.66
C PHE A 18 53.20 24.01 7.57
N SER A 19 53.37 24.70 8.72
CA SER A 19 52.25 24.95 9.62
C SER A 19 51.14 25.80 8.97
N PHE A 20 51.54 26.82 8.22
CA PHE A 20 50.61 27.66 7.49
C PHE A 20 49.84 26.89 6.42
N THR A 21 50.52 26.08 5.61
CA THR A 21 49.86 25.25 4.59
C THR A 21 48.92 24.21 5.20
N LEU A 22 49.32 23.62 6.34
CA LEU A 22 48.46 22.67 7.07
C LEU A 22 47.19 23.34 7.61
N ILE A 23 47.26 24.55 8.16
CA ILE A 23 46.10 25.29 8.63
C ILE A 23 45.19 25.64 7.47
N VAL A 24 45.71 26.10 6.34
CA VAL A 24 44.92 26.44 5.14
C VAL A 24 44.23 25.18 4.62
N PHE A 25 44.95 24.06 4.52
CA PHE A 25 44.37 22.81 4.09
C PHE A 25 43.24 22.31 5.03
N ALA A 26 43.48 22.34 6.34
CA ALA A 26 42.47 21.97 7.34
C ALA A 26 41.21 22.83 7.25
N THR A 27 41.38 24.14 7.03
CA THR A 27 40.25 25.06 6.85
C THR A 27 39.43 24.73 5.60
N ILE A 28 40.10 24.50 4.47
CA ILE A 28 39.43 24.13 3.21
C ILE A 28 38.68 22.80 3.38
N MET A 29 39.31 21.80 4.02
CA MET A 29 38.67 20.50 4.27
C MET A 29 37.45 20.63 5.18
N ALA A 30 37.51 21.45 6.21
CA ALA A 30 36.37 21.71 7.11
C ALA A 30 35.20 22.37 6.36
N LEU A 31 35.47 23.39 5.55
CA LEU A 31 34.47 24.07 4.74
C LEU A 31 33.85 23.11 3.70
N PHE A 32 34.67 22.32 3.04
CA PHE A 32 34.23 21.32 2.06
C PHE A 32 33.37 20.23 2.70
N TYR A 33 33.76 19.73 3.88
CA TYR A 33 33.01 18.74 4.62
C TYR A 33 31.60 19.28 5.00
N ASN A 34 31.53 20.47 5.61
CA ASN A 34 30.27 21.09 6.01
C ASN A 34 29.33 21.32 4.80
N TYR A 35 29.87 21.86 3.71
CA TYR A 35 29.12 22.11 2.49
C TYR A 35 28.55 20.81 1.87
N ASN A 36 29.39 19.78 1.77
CA ASN A 36 28.93 18.51 1.21
C ASN A 36 27.95 17.78 2.13
N HIS A 37 28.17 17.82 3.45
CA HIS A 37 27.28 17.15 4.40
C HIS A 37 25.87 17.71 4.32
N GLU A 38 25.71 19.03 4.31
CA GLU A 38 24.39 19.66 4.16
C GLU A 38 23.73 19.30 2.82
N LYS A 39 24.46 19.37 1.74
CA LYS A 39 23.97 19.05 0.40
C LYS A 39 23.51 17.59 0.29
N VAL A 40 24.35 16.64 0.71
CA VAL A 40 24.02 15.20 0.63
C VAL A 40 22.79 14.87 1.48
N THR A 41 22.71 15.44 2.69
CA THR A 41 21.57 15.22 3.58
C THR A 41 20.28 15.80 2.97
N SER A 42 20.33 17.02 2.45
CA SER A 42 19.17 17.65 1.80
C SER A 42 18.68 16.86 0.59
N TYR A 43 19.58 16.45 -0.30
CA TYR A 43 19.24 15.61 -1.46
C TYR A 43 18.66 14.25 -1.07
N ALA A 44 19.21 13.61 -0.03
CA ALA A 44 18.69 12.34 0.46
C ALA A 44 17.26 12.47 0.98
N ILE A 45 16.98 13.51 1.77
CA ILE A 45 15.65 13.81 2.30
C ILE A 45 14.66 14.10 1.16
N GLU A 46 15.00 14.99 0.23
CA GLU A 46 14.15 15.36 -0.89
C GLU A 46 13.81 14.15 -1.77
N ARG A 47 14.82 13.33 -2.08
CA ARG A 47 14.62 12.09 -2.84
C ARG A 47 13.70 11.11 -2.11
N THR A 48 13.87 10.96 -0.80
CA THR A 48 13.03 10.08 0.01
C THR A 48 11.57 10.56 0.04
N HIS A 49 11.36 11.87 0.22
CA HIS A 49 10.02 12.44 0.14
C HIS A 49 9.38 12.26 -1.23
N GLY A 50 10.14 12.44 -2.30
CA GLY A 50 9.66 12.19 -3.67
C GLY A 50 9.25 10.73 -3.89
N LEU A 51 10.05 9.78 -3.43
CA LEU A 51 9.73 8.34 -3.52
C LEU A 51 8.49 7.98 -2.70
N LEU A 52 8.38 8.47 -1.47
CA LEU A 52 7.21 8.23 -0.62
C LEU A 52 5.92 8.81 -1.22
N SER A 53 5.98 10.02 -1.77
CA SER A 53 4.86 10.65 -2.45
C SER A 53 4.41 9.86 -3.68
N ASN A 54 5.35 9.37 -4.49
CA ASN A 54 5.04 8.56 -5.66
C ASN A 54 4.38 7.23 -5.27
N ILE A 55 4.92 6.54 -4.26
CA ILE A 55 4.34 5.28 -3.75
C ILE A 55 2.94 5.52 -3.19
N ALA A 56 2.74 6.58 -2.40
CA ALA A 56 1.43 6.92 -1.87
C ALA A 56 0.41 7.22 -2.97
N THR A 57 0.82 7.93 -4.02
CA THR A 57 -0.03 8.22 -5.20
C THR A 57 -0.38 6.95 -5.97
N GLU A 58 0.58 6.05 -6.14
CA GLU A 58 0.36 4.77 -6.82
C GLU A 58 -0.63 3.90 -6.05
N ILE A 59 -0.44 3.74 -4.74
CA ILE A 59 -1.38 3.00 -3.87
C ILE A 59 -2.77 3.61 -3.95
N SER A 60 -2.89 4.93 -3.82
CA SER A 60 -4.18 5.63 -3.91
C SER A 60 -4.87 5.42 -5.25
N SER A 61 -4.12 5.42 -6.35
CA SER A 61 -4.63 5.13 -7.68
C SER A 61 -5.15 3.71 -7.82
N GLN A 62 -4.43 2.73 -7.26
CA GLN A 62 -4.85 1.33 -7.25
C GLN A 62 -6.13 1.13 -6.45
N LEU A 63 -6.24 1.71 -5.25
CA LEU A 63 -7.46 1.66 -4.44
C LEU A 63 -8.64 2.31 -5.16
N MET A 64 -8.45 3.48 -5.76
CA MET A 64 -9.48 4.18 -6.53
C MET A 64 -9.97 3.36 -7.73
N SER A 65 -9.08 2.61 -8.38
CA SER A 65 -9.46 1.69 -9.47
C SER A 65 -10.43 0.60 -8.99
N VAL A 66 -10.17 0.02 -7.82
CA VAL A 66 -11.06 -0.97 -7.20
C VAL A 66 -12.41 -0.34 -6.84
N GLU A 67 -12.39 0.81 -6.17
CA GLU A 67 -13.60 1.55 -5.79
C GLU A 67 -14.48 1.88 -7.00
N THR A 68 -13.86 2.36 -8.06
CA THR A 68 -14.56 2.70 -9.31
C THR A 68 -15.23 1.47 -9.93
N THR A 69 -14.53 0.34 -9.99
CA THR A 69 -15.06 -0.92 -10.51
C THR A 69 -16.28 -1.40 -9.71
N ILE A 70 -16.19 -1.35 -8.40
CA ILE A 70 -17.31 -1.75 -7.51
C ILE A 70 -18.48 -0.76 -7.62
N ASN A 71 -18.20 0.54 -7.66
CA ASN A 71 -19.25 1.55 -7.81
C ASN A 71 -20.02 1.40 -9.13
N GLN A 72 -19.33 1.12 -10.23
CA GLN A 72 -19.97 0.85 -11.52
C GLN A 72 -20.82 -0.42 -11.46
N SER A 73 -20.31 -1.49 -10.86
CA SER A 73 -21.04 -2.76 -10.73
C SER A 73 -22.28 -2.63 -9.84
N THR A 74 -22.16 -1.88 -8.74
CA THR A 74 -23.31 -1.57 -7.85
C THR A 74 -24.38 -0.79 -8.59
N TRP A 75 -24.00 0.23 -9.38
CA TRP A 75 -24.94 1.01 -10.18
C TRP A 75 -25.73 0.14 -11.18
N VAL A 76 -25.05 -0.86 -11.80
CA VAL A 76 -25.70 -1.84 -12.69
C VAL A 76 -26.70 -2.70 -11.92
N LEU A 77 -26.31 -3.18 -10.73
CA LEU A 77 -27.16 -3.98 -9.86
C LEU A 77 -28.43 -3.24 -9.41
N GLU A 78 -28.31 -1.99 -9.01
CA GLU A 78 -29.42 -1.16 -8.57
C GLU A 78 -30.47 -0.92 -9.67
N ARG A 79 -30.04 -0.91 -10.93
CA ARG A 79 -30.93 -0.64 -12.07
C ARG A 79 -31.48 -1.88 -12.77
N ASN A 80 -30.83 -3.02 -12.64
CA ASN A 80 -31.13 -4.24 -13.38
C ASN A 80 -31.22 -5.46 -12.45
N ILE A 81 -32.23 -5.47 -11.59
CA ILE A 81 -32.45 -6.55 -10.60
C ILE A 81 -32.59 -7.94 -11.23
N ASN A 82 -32.91 -8.05 -12.54
CA ASN A 82 -33.09 -9.31 -13.26
C ASN A 82 -31.79 -9.82 -13.94
N LEU A 83 -30.66 -9.14 -13.81
CA LEU A 83 -29.40 -9.64 -14.35
C LEU A 83 -28.88 -10.84 -13.55
N PRO A 84 -28.32 -11.84 -14.21
CA PRO A 84 -27.70 -12.96 -13.53
C PRO A 84 -26.54 -12.47 -12.67
N LEU A 85 -26.64 -12.60 -11.36
CA LEU A 85 -25.66 -12.10 -10.39
C LEU A 85 -24.26 -12.63 -10.67
N HIS A 86 -24.13 -13.87 -11.14
CA HIS A 86 -22.85 -14.48 -11.45
C HIS A 86 -22.09 -13.72 -12.55
N LEU A 87 -22.79 -13.20 -13.58
CA LEU A 87 -22.15 -12.45 -14.66
C LEU A 87 -21.60 -11.11 -14.16
N ILE A 88 -22.30 -10.45 -13.25
CA ILE A 88 -21.84 -9.18 -12.67
C ILE A 88 -20.61 -9.42 -11.81
N ILE A 89 -20.65 -10.40 -10.91
CA ILE A 89 -19.54 -10.71 -10.01
C ILE A 89 -18.31 -11.18 -10.80
N GLU A 90 -18.52 -12.01 -11.84
CA GLU A 90 -17.47 -12.46 -12.73
C GLU A 90 -16.84 -11.31 -13.51
N SER A 91 -17.65 -10.36 -14.00
CA SER A 91 -17.14 -9.19 -14.71
C SER A 91 -16.24 -8.32 -13.84
N VAL A 92 -16.53 -8.21 -12.55
CA VAL A 92 -15.72 -7.45 -11.59
C VAL A 92 -14.29 -8.02 -11.52
N VAL A 93 -14.14 -9.32 -11.32
CA VAL A 93 -12.82 -9.97 -11.18
C VAL A 93 -12.08 -10.08 -12.52
N LYS A 94 -12.79 -10.09 -13.66
CA LYS A 94 -12.16 -10.12 -14.98
C LYS A 94 -11.69 -8.76 -15.48
N ASN A 95 -12.42 -7.70 -15.15
CA ASN A 95 -12.15 -6.37 -15.68
C ASN A 95 -11.14 -5.55 -14.86
N ASN A 96 -10.84 -5.99 -13.63
CA ASN A 96 -9.86 -5.31 -12.80
C ASN A 96 -8.86 -6.33 -12.20
N PRO A 97 -7.60 -6.33 -12.66
CA PRO A 97 -6.59 -7.30 -12.22
C PRO A 97 -6.19 -7.19 -10.74
N LEU A 98 -6.54 -6.09 -10.08
CA LEU A 98 -6.33 -5.90 -8.64
C LEU A 98 -7.39 -6.63 -7.81
N ILE A 99 -8.53 -7.00 -8.42
CA ILE A 99 -9.63 -7.67 -7.75
C ILE A 99 -9.53 -9.17 -8.03
N VAL A 100 -9.01 -9.91 -7.08
CA VAL A 100 -8.90 -11.37 -7.18
C VAL A 100 -10.18 -12.09 -6.79
N LYS A 101 -11.09 -11.40 -6.09
CA LYS A 101 -12.32 -11.96 -5.54
C LYS A 101 -13.42 -10.91 -5.48
N SER A 102 -14.64 -11.31 -5.73
CA SER A 102 -15.82 -10.44 -5.61
C SER A 102 -17.03 -11.25 -5.18
N GLY A 103 -17.98 -10.62 -4.50
CA GLY A 103 -19.21 -11.27 -4.08
C GLY A 103 -20.30 -10.27 -3.71
N ILE A 104 -21.53 -10.76 -3.61
CA ILE A 104 -22.68 -10.02 -3.15
C ILE A 104 -23.24 -10.72 -1.92
N ALA A 105 -23.06 -10.12 -0.75
CA ALA A 105 -23.50 -10.69 0.51
C ALA A 105 -24.91 -10.19 0.85
N PHE A 106 -25.89 -11.06 0.76
CA PHE A 106 -27.26 -10.73 1.09
C PHE A 106 -27.52 -10.75 2.60
N THR A 107 -28.49 -9.96 3.04
CA THR A 107 -28.96 -10.02 4.43
C THR A 107 -29.48 -11.44 4.73
N PRO A 108 -29.21 -12.00 5.93
CA PRO A 108 -29.71 -13.31 6.30
C PRO A 108 -31.22 -13.48 6.03
N ASN A 109 -31.58 -14.61 5.41
CA ASN A 109 -32.98 -14.95 5.00
C ASN A 109 -33.60 -13.99 3.97
N TYR A 110 -32.81 -13.18 3.25
CA TYR A 110 -33.32 -12.30 2.18
C TYR A 110 -34.12 -13.09 1.12
N TYR A 111 -33.53 -14.20 0.65
CA TYR A 111 -34.21 -15.17 -0.20
C TYR A 111 -34.59 -16.40 0.64
N LYS A 112 -35.86 -16.57 0.93
CA LYS A 112 -36.37 -17.67 1.80
C LYS A 112 -35.96 -19.03 1.29
N GLU A 113 -35.93 -19.22 -0.04
CA GLU A 113 -35.56 -20.47 -0.71
C GLU A 113 -34.06 -20.76 -0.71
N LYS A 114 -33.21 -19.77 -0.41
CA LYS A 114 -31.75 -19.91 -0.35
C LYS A 114 -31.23 -20.17 1.06
N GLY A 115 -32.11 -20.10 2.07
CA GLY A 115 -31.75 -20.29 3.48
C GLY A 115 -31.16 -19.05 4.13
N LYS A 116 -30.54 -19.26 5.31
CA LYS A 116 -30.02 -18.16 6.15
C LYS A 116 -28.90 -17.39 5.45
N TYR A 117 -28.00 -18.08 4.78
CA TYR A 117 -26.81 -17.50 4.15
C TYR A 117 -26.89 -17.59 2.64
N PHE A 118 -26.71 -16.49 1.97
CA PHE A 118 -26.62 -16.45 0.53
C PHE A 118 -25.64 -15.35 0.10
N MET A 119 -24.46 -15.76 -0.35
CA MET A 119 -23.41 -14.90 -0.85
C MET A 119 -22.82 -15.50 -2.12
N PRO A 120 -23.40 -15.20 -3.30
CA PRO A 120 -22.76 -15.51 -4.57
C PRO A 120 -21.39 -14.84 -4.66
N TYR A 121 -20.40 -15.59 -5.08
CA TYR A 121 -19.00 -15.24 -4.97
C TYR A 121 -18.19 -15.78 -6.14
N ALA A 122 -17.30 -14.98 -6.69
CA ALA A 122 -16.36 -15.38 -7.74
C ALA A 122 -14.92 -15.11 -7.31
N SER A 123 -14.05 -16.02 -7.66
CA SER A 123 -12.60 -15.87 -7.47
C SER A 123 -11.87 -16.11 -8.78
N LEU A 124 -10.88 -15.25 -9.08
CA LEU A 124 -10.02 -15.36 -10.24
C LEU A 124 -8.70 -16.05 -9.86
N ASN A 125 -8.38 -17.11 -10.54
CA ASN A 125 -7.04 -17.69 -10.47
C ASN A 125 -6.14 -16.97 -11.47
N ASN A 126 -5.28 -16.09 -11.00
CA ASN A 126 -4.40 -15.25 -11.83
C ASN A 126 -3.39 -16.08 -12.67
N LYS A 127 -3.09 -17.35 -12.28
CA LYS A 127 -2.17 -18.21 -13.04
C LYS A 127 -2.84 -18.85 -14.25
N THR A 128 -4.10 -19.23 -14.10
CA THR A 128 -4.86 -19.95 -15.13
C THR A 128 -5.88 -19.07 -15.85
N ASN A 129 -6.07 -17.82 -15.37
CA ASN A 129 -7.12 -16.90 -15.81
C ASN A 129 -8.53 -17.54 -15.76
N HIS A 130 -8.73 -18.49 -14.85
CA HIS A 130 -9.99 -19.18 -14.67
C HIS A 130 -10.76 -18.57 -13.50
N VAL A 131 -12.04 -18.26 -13.74
CA VAL A 131 -12.96 -17.79 -12.70
C VAL A 131 -13.72 -18.97 -12.12
N THR A 132 -13.68 -19.10 -10.81
CA THR A 132 -14.47 -20.07 -10.06
C THR A 132 -15.63 -19.35 -9.40
N TYR A 133 -16.83 -19.88 -9.59
CA TYR A 133 -18.04 -19.35 -8.96
C TYR A 133 -18.52 -20.31 -7.87
N GLN A 134 -18.92 -19.76 -6.74
CA GLN A 134 -19.49 -20.52 -5.60
C GLN A 134 -20.45 -19.67 -4.80
N VAL A 135 -21.19 -20.29 -3.91
CA VAL A 135 -22.03 -19.59 -2.92
C VAL A 135 -21.39 -19.80 -1.56
N LEU A 136 -21.03 -18.68 -0.91
CA LEU A 136 -20.46 -18.70 0.43
C LEU A 136 -21.56 -18.43 1.48
N GLY A 137 -21.23 -18.76 2.71
CA GLY A 137 -22.05 -18.57 3.90
C GLY A 137 -22.45 -19.91 4.52
N SER A 138 -22.05 -20.09 5.75
CA SER A 138 -22.35 -21.27 6.57
C SER A 138 -22.21 -20.90 8.04
N GLN A 139 -22.44 -21.85 8.95
CA GLN A 139 -22.13 -21.64 10.36
C GLN A 139 -20.64 -21.42 10.63
N ASN A 140 -19.77 -21.98 9.78
CA ASN A 140 -18.33 -21.80 9.90
C ASN A 140 -17.82 -20.56 9.14
N TYR A 141 -18.63 -19.99 8.25
CA TYR A 141 -18.36 -18.75 7.54
C TYR A 141 -19.54 -17.81 7.70
N ASP A 142 -19.68 -17.27 8.90
CA ASP A 142 -20.78 -16.37 9.30
C ASP A 142 -20.47 -14.93 8.89
N TYR A 143 -20.52 -14.66 7.58
CA TYR A 143 -20.17 -13.35 6.99
C TYR A 143 -20.96 -12.16 7.59
N PRO A 144 -22.21 -12.30 8.08
CA PRO A 144 -22.91 -11.19 8.73
C PRO A 144 -22.22 -10.63 9.97
N CYS A 145 -21.31 -11.40 10.60
CA CYS A 145 -20.53 -10.99 11.76
C CYS A 145 -19.15 -10.42 11.42
N MET A 146 -18.78 -10.44 10.14
CA MET A 146 -17.48 -9.94 9.68
C MET A 146 -17.48 -8.43 9.48
N ASP A 147 -16.39 -7.75 9.83
CA ASP A 147 -16.25 -6.30 9.77
C ASP A 147 -16.56 -5.73 8.40
N TRP A 148 -16.07 -6.38 7.33
CA TRP A 148 -16.30 -5.96 5.95
C TRP A 148 -17.78 -5.99 5.53
N TYR A 149 -18.64 -6.73 6.24
CA TYR A 149 -20.10 -6.74 6.02
C TYR A 149 -20.80 -5.81 7.02
N LEU A 150 -20.47 -5.92 8.31
CA LEU A 150 -21.19 -5.27 9.40
C LEU A 150 -20.98 -3.75 9.39
N ILE A 151 -19.72 -3.31 9.24
CA ILE A 151 -19.37 -1.88 9.32
C ILE A 151 -20.05 -1.06 8.20
N PRO A 152 -19.93 -1.41 6.91
CA PRO A 152 -20.58 -0.64 5.85
C PRO A 152 -22.09 -0.66 5.96
N LYS A 153 -22.70 -1.78 6.40
CA LYS A 153 -24.13 -1.89 6.63
C LYS A 153 -24.62 -0.95 7.73
N MET A 154 -23.88 -0.85 8.84
CA MET A 154 -24.23 0.03 9.96
C MET A 154 -24.03 1.51 9.61
N GLN A 155 -22.93 1.82 8.97
CA GLN A 155 -22.56 3.19 8.59
C GLN A 155 -23.29 3.69 7.35
N LYS A 156 -23.86 2.80 6.54
CA LYS A 156 -24.46 3.10 5.22
C LYS A 156 -23.49 3.83 4.29
N GLN A 157 -22.23 3.49 4.40
CA GLN A 157 -21.12 4.05 3.62
C GLN A 157 -20.19 2.94 3.17
N ALA A 158 -19.51 3.19 2.06
CA ALA A 158 -18.47 2.27 1.59
C ALA A 158 -17.32 2.20 2.60
N TYR A 159 -16.71 1.04 2.71
CA TYR A 159 -15.71 0.74 3.72
C TYR A 159 -14.59 -0.13 3.17
N TRP A 160 -13.34 0.23 3.46
CA TRP A 160 -12.17 -0.62 3.31
C TRP A 160 -11.85 -1.31 4.63
N SER A 161 -11.79 -2.63 4.63
CA SER A 161 -11.34 -3.37 5.80
C SER A 161 -9.82 -3.21 5.99
N GLU A 162 -9.38 -3.31 7.24
CA GLU A 162 -7.97 -3.62 7.51
C GLU A 162 -7.59 -4.95 6.84
N PRO A 163 -6.28 -5.17 6.53
CA PRO A 163 -5.83 -6.45 6.03
C PRO A 163 -6.15 -7.60 7.01
N TYR A 164 -6.78 -8.65 6.51
CA TYR A 164 -7.12 -9.84 7.31
C TYR A 164 -6.86 -11.12 6.53
N TYR A 165 -6.74 -12.24 7.23
CA TYR A 165 -6.69 -13.56 6.63
C TYR A 165 -8.10 -14.09 6.42
N ASP A 166 -8.49 -14.33 5.18
CA ASP A 166 -9.84 -14.77 4.80
C ASP A 166 -9.95 -16.31 4.89
N ASP A 167 -10.11 -16.81 6.12
CA ASP A 167 -10.27 -18.23 6.38
C ASP A 167 -11.63 -18.75 5.87
N GLY A 168 -11.60 -19.77 5.04
CA GLY A 168 -12.79 -20.36 4.42
C GLY A 168 -13.34 -19.60 3.20
N GLY A 169 -12.97 -18.33 3.00
CA GLY A 169 -13.36 -17.56 1.80
C GLY A 169 -12.30 -17.62 0.68
N GLY A 170 -11.05 -17.86 1.02
CA GLY A 170 -10.03 -17.95 0.01
C GLY A 170 -8.61 -18.17 0.51
N ASN A 171 -8.42 -18.22 1.83
CA ASN A 171 -7.17 -18.55 2.50
C ASN A 171 -5.98 -17.68 2.05
N ILE A 172 -6.21 -16.37 1.92
CA ILE A 172 -5.20 -15.36 1.61
C ILE A 172 -5.35 -14.14 2.52
N ILE A 173 -4.27 -13.38 2.66
CA ILE A 173 -4.32 -12.04 3.27
C ILE A 173 -4.88 -11.08 2.23
N MET A 174 -5.93 -10.35 2.59
CA MET A 174 -6.61 -9.40 1.71
C MET A 174 -7.21 -8.25 2.50
N SER A 175 -7.47 -7.15 1.81
CA SER A 175 -8.38 -6.09 2.25
C SER A 175 -9.61 -6.12 1.37
N THR A 176 -10.76 -5.84 1.93
CA THR A 176 -12.04 -5.86 1.22
C THR A 176 -12.64 -4.47 1.15
N TYR A 177 -12.95 -4.03 -0.05
CA TYR A 177 -13.80 -2.87 -0.28
C TYR A 177 -15.25 -3.30 -0.36
N SER A 178 -16.06 -2.82 0.54
CA SER A 178 -17.50 -3.15 0.62
C SER A 178 -18.35 -1.92 0.48
N LYS A 179 -19.40 -2.03 -0.35
CA LYS A 179 -20.44 -1.01 -0.53
C LYS A 179 -21.77 -1.59 -0.12
N PRO A 180 -22.53 -0.92 0.80
CA PRO A 180 -23.82 -1.39 1.30
C PRO A 180 -24.93 -1.18 0.27
#